data_d4e4bb3f128918d61899e535f9bc6576
#
_entry.id   d4e4bb3f128918d61899e535f9bc6576
#
_cell.length_a   1.000
_cell.length_b   1.000
_cell.length_c   1.000
_cell.angle_alpha   90.00
_cell.angle_beta   90.00
_cell.angle_gamma   90.00
#
_symmetry.space_group_name_H-M   'P 1'
#
loop_
_entity.id
_entity.type
_entity.pdbx_description
1 polymer ?
#
loop_
_entity_poly.entity_id
_entity_poly.type
_entity_poly.pdbx_seq_one_letter_code
_entity_poly.pdbx_strand_id
1 'polypeptide(L)'
;MAVNMKNIEEVLESELRISEHEAKLFVLIVYKGKVNTEMISKMLHWSIDEADRVAKSLVNRGMVIDITKSEYESLHPRFAVINRYRRRCEENNIIFKKNTKVDNIGMLLEGPYNNARIK
;
A
#
# COMPACT_ATOMS: atom_id res chain seq x y z
N MET A 1 11.23 -1.41 19.87
CA MET A 1 11.94 -2.01 18.75
C MET A 1 11.54 -1.31 17.47
N ALA A 2 12.51 -0.85 16.72
CA ALA A 2 12.23 -0.14 15.48
C ALA A 2 11.86 -1.14 14.38
N VAL A 3 10.74 -0.88 13.69
CA VAL A 3 10.37 -1.65 12.53
C VAL A 3 10.80 -0.84 11.33
N ASN A 4 11.68 -1.38 10.49
CA ASN A 4 12.14 -0.65 9.34
C ASN A 4 11.21 -0.87 8.14
N MET A 5 11.29 0.04 7.19
CA MET A 5 10.46 0.02 5.97
C MET A 5 10.57 -1.31 5.21
N LYS A 6 11.77 -1.87 5.16
CA LYS A 6 12.02 -3.09 4.42
C LYS A 6 11.21 -4.26 4.98
N ASN A 7 11.14 -4.37 6.31
CA ASN A 7 10.35 -5.43 6.94
C ASN A 7 8.87 -5.28 6.64
N ILE A 8 8.36 -4.04 6.66
CA ILE A 8 6.97 -3.77 6.32
C ILE A 8 6.69 -4.18 4.88
N GLU A 9 7.58 -3.81 3.95
CA GLU A 9 7.43 -4.16 2.55
C GLU A 9 7.43 -5.66 2.33
N GLU A 10 8.34 -6.38 2.99
CA GLU A 10 8.43 -7.84 2.87
C GLU A 10 7.16 -8.53 3.34
N VAL A 11 6.59 -8.08 4.45
CA VAL A 11 5.34 -8.66 4.94
C VAL A 11 4.19 -8.37 3.98
N LEU A 12 4.12 -7.14 3.46
CA LEU A 12 3.09 -6.79 2.48
C LEU A 12 3.18 -7.71 1.25
N GLU A 13 4.39 -7.94 0.75
CA GLU A 13 4.58 -8.79 -0.42
C GLU A 13 4.14 -10.22 -0.14
N SER A 14 4.58 -10.79 0.97
CA SER A 14 4.32 -12.20 1.27
C SER A 14 2.88 -12.47 1.68
N GLU A 15 2.31 -11.60 2.52
CA GLU A 15 0.97 -11.84 3.05
C GLU A 15 -0.14 -11.38 2.10
N LEU A 16 0.11 -10.33 1.35
CA LEU A 16 -0.91 -9.78 0.45
C LEU A 16 -0.71 -10.22 -1.01
N ARG A 17 0.39 -10.87 -1.31
CA ARG A 17 0.74 -11.30 -2.68
C ARG A 17 0.71 -10.13 -3.64
N ILE A 18 1.40 -9.06 -3.27
CA ILE A 18 1.61 -7.91 -4.14
C ILE A 18 3.08 -7.85 -4.50
N SER A 19 3.40 -7.10 -5.56
CA SER A 19 4.79 -7.02 -6.04
C SER A 19 5.63 -6.12 -5.13
N GLU A 20 6.95 -6.20 -5.29
CA GLU A 20 7.89 -5.34 -4.57
C GLU A 20 7.59 -3.86 -4.84
N HIS A 21 7.36 -3.51 -6.10
CA HIS A 21 7.03 -2.13 -6.47
C HIS A 21 5.71 -1.67 -5.87
N GLU A 22 4.71 -2.54 -5.85
CA GLU A 22 3.43 -2.22 -5.24
C GLU A 22 3.59 -1.96 -3.73
N ALA A 23 4.38 -2.80 -3.05
CA ALA A 23 4.62 -2.63 -1.62
C ALA A 23 5.33 -1.31 -1.34
N LYS A 24 6.37 -1.00 -2.10
CA LYS A 24 7.12 0.26 -1.94
C LYS A 24 6.22 1.46 -2.15
N LEU A 25 5.43 1.44 -3.20
CA LEU A 25 4.56 2.56 -3.51
C LEU A 25 3.45 2.74 -2.47
N PHE A 26 2.87 1.64 -2.02
CA PHE A 26 1.82 1.72 -1.00
C PHE A 26 2.35 2.40 0.27
N VAL A 27 3.52 1.97 0.74
CA VAL A 27 4.13 2.57 1.93
C VAL A 27 4.42 4.06 1.71
N LEU A 28 4.94 4.41 0.54
CA LEU A 28 5.22 5.80 0.20
C LEU A 28 3.94 6.65 0.28
N ILE A 29 2.85 6.17 -0.30
CA ILE A 29 1.59 6.90 -0.31
C ILE A 29 1.04 7.07 1.11
N VAL A 30 1.15 6.03 1.93
CA VAL A 30 0.71 6.11 3.32
C VAL A 30 1.47 7.21 4.06
N TYR A 31 2.78 7.28 3.88
CA TYR A 31 3.62 8.26 4.56
C TYR A 31 3.45 9.68 4.05
N LYS A 32 3.20 9.85 2.76
CA LYS A 32 3.08 11.18 2.14
C LYS A 32 1.66 11.73 2.16
N GLY A 33 0.68 10.86 2.25
CA GLY A 33 -0.73 11.21 2.19
C GLY A 33 -1.22 11.21 0.76
N LYS A 34 -0.93 12.26 0.01
CA LYS A 34 -1.34 12.41 -1.37
C LYS A 34 -0.11 12.52 -2.25
N VAL A 35 -0.09 11.76 -3.34
CA VAL A 35 1.04 11.79 -4.27
C VAL A 35 0.51 11.90 -5.70
N ASN A 36 1.37 12.39 -6.60
CA ASN A 36 1.07 12.35 -8.03
C ASN A 36 2.16 11.53 -8.74
N THR A 37 1.93 11.24 -10.01
CA THR A 37 2.82 10.37 -10.78
C THR A 37 4.25 10.92 -10.84
N GLU A 38 4.40 12.25 -10.96
CA GLU A 38 5.74 12.85 -11.00
C GLU A 38 6.49 12.68 -9.68
N MET A 39 5.81 12.86 -8.56
CA MET A 39 6.41 12.64 -7.24
C MET A 39 6.87 11.20 -7.08
N ILE A 40 6.03 10.25 -7.49
CA ILE A 40 6.38 8.84 -7.41
C ILE A 40 7.63 8.56 -8.23
N SER A 41 7.64 9.05 -9.46
CA SER A 41 8.77 8.86 -10.38
C SER A 41 10.07 9.38 -9.75
N LYS A 42 10.05 10.58 -9.19
CA LYS A 42 11.23 11.18 -8.59
C LYS A 42 11.67 10.47 -7.32
N MET A 43 10.73 10.13 -6.46
CA MET A 43 11.06 9.57 -5.16
C MET A 43 11.53 8.12 -5.23
N LEU A 44 10.99 7.35 -6.16
CA LEU A 44 11.33 5.94 -6.30
C LEU A 44 12.28 5.67 -7.46
N HIS A 45 12.65 6.70 -8.22
CA HIS A 45 13.54 6.58 -9.38
C HIS A 45 12.96 5.63 -10.43
N TRP A 46 11.66 5.75 -10.66
CA TRP A 46 10.96 5.00 -11.70
C TRP A 46 10.64 5.94 -12.87
N SER A 47 10.39 5.35 -14.04
CA SER A 47 9.86 6.13 -15.14
C SER A 47 8.43 6.57 -14.82
N ILE A 48 7.94 7.59 -15.51
CA ILE A 48 6.55 8.04 -15.35
C ILE A 48 5.59 6.91 -15.68
N ASP A 49 5.87 6.15 -16.73
CA ASP A 49 5.01 5.02 -17.13
C ASP A 49 4.96 3.95 -16.05
N GLU A 50 6.09 3.63 -15.44
CA GLU A 50 6.14 2.64 -14.36
C GLU A 50 5.39 3.14 -13.14
N ALA A 51 5.59 4.41 -12.77
CA ALA A 51 4.90 5.01 -11.63
C ALA A 51 3.39 4.94 -11.82
N ASP A 52 2.91 5.29 -13.00
CA ASP A 52 1.49 5.25 -13.32
C ASP A 52 0.94 3.82 -13.29
N ARG A 53 1.68 2.89 -13.90
CA ARG A 53 1.27 1.49 -13.96
C ARG A 53 1.11 0.88 -12.56
N VAL A 54 2.11 1.11 -11.70
CA VAL A 54 2.08 0.54 -10.35
C VAL A 54 0.98 1.18 -9.49
N ALA A 55 0.79 2.50 -9.62
CA ALA A 55 -0.28 3.19 -8.90
C ALA A 55 -1.65 2.65 -9.30
N LYS A 56 -1.89 2.47 -10.59
CA LYS A 56 -3.15 1.92 -11.07
C LYS A 56 -3.35 0.47 -10.63
N SER A 57 -2.27 -0.28 -10.55
CA SER A 57 -2.32 -1.65 -10.04
C SER A 57 -2.81 -1.66 -8.58
N LEU A 58 -2.31 -0.75 -7.75
CA LEU A 58 -2.76 -0.63 -6.37
C LEU A 58 -4.23 -0.22 -6.26
N VAL A 59 -4.69 0.62 -7.18
CA VAL A 59 -6.12 0.98 -7.24
C VAL A 59 -6.95 -0.28 -7.53
N ASN A 60 -6.51 -1.08 -8.47
CA ASN A 60 -7.21 -2.32 -8.83
C ASN A 60 -7.23 -3.31 -7.67
N ARG A 61 -6.21 -3.30 -6.83
CA ARG A 61 -6.16 -4.18 -5.67
C ARG A 61 -7.00 -3.66 -4.49
N GLY A 62 -7.54 -2.44 -4.59
CA GLY A 62 -8.39 -1.89 -3.54
C GLY A 62 -7.62 -1.30 -2.37
N MET A 63 -6.36 -0.94 -2.56
CA MET A 63 -5.51 -0.40 -1.50
C MET A 63 -5.33 1.11 -1.61
N VAL A 64 -5.52 1.66 -2.79
CA VAL A 64 -5.28 3.06 -3.11
C VAL A 64 -6.47 3.57 -3.93
N ILE A 65 -6.79 4.84 -3.78
CA ILE A 65 -7.81 5.49 -4.62
C ILE A 65 -7.15 6.52 -5.52
N ASP A 66 -7.69 6.64 -6.72
CA ASP A 66 -7.27 7.67 -7.66
C ASP A 66 -8.18 8.88 -7.46
N ILE A 67 -7.57 10.00 -7.07
CA ILE A 67 -8.30 11.26 -6.86
C ILE A 67 -8.52 11.95 -8.20
N THR A 68 -7.47 11.94 -9.02
CA THR A 68 -7.52 12.42 -10.40
C THR A 68 -6.80 11.39 -11.26
N LYS A 69 -6.62 11.67 -12.54
CA LYS A 69 -5.90 10.76 -13.45
C LYS A 69 -4.46 10.49 -13.02
N SER A 70 -3.86 11.41 -12.27
CA SER A 70 -2.46 11.29 -11.89
C SER A 70 -2.20 11.48 -10.41
N GLU A 71 -3.25 11.62 -9.59
CA GLU A 71 -3.11 11.81 -8.15
C GLU A 71 -3.74 10.66 -7.39
N TYR A 72 -3.08 10.23 -6.32
CA TYR A 72 -3.47 9.04 -5.57
C TYR A 72 -3.36 9.26 -4.07
N GLU A 73 -4.24 8.60 -3.31
CA GLU A 73 -4.17 8.51 -1.85
C GLU A 73 -4.39 7.07 -1.44
N SER A 74 -3.82 6.67 -0.31
CA SER A 74 -4.10 5.33 0.21
C SER A 74 -5.45 5.35 0.94
N LEU A 75 -6.10 4.19 0.96
CA LEU A 75 -7.18 3.93 1.90
C LEU A 75 -6.54 3.80 3.29
N HIS A 76 -7.36 3.89 4.34
CA HIS A 76 -6.85 3.69 5.69
C HIS A 76 -6.07 2.36 5.72
N PRO A 77 -4.83 2.34 6.24
CA PRO A 77 -3.97 1.15 6.11
C PRO A 77 -4.58 -0.14 6.64
N ARG A 78 -5.28 -0.08 7.77
CA ARG A 78 -5.89 -1.28 8.33
C ARG A 78 -6.95 -1.84 7.39
N PHE A 79 -7.76 -0.95 6.81
CA PHE A 79 -8.76 -1.36 5.83
C PHE A 79 -8.09 -1.88 4.56
N ALA A 80 -7.10 -1.16 4.05
CA ALA A 80 -6.43 -1.52 2.80
C ALA A 80 -5.81 -2.91 2.88
N VAL A 81 -5.05 -3.19 3.95
CA VAL A 81 -4.35 -4.48 4.06
C VAL A 81 -5.33 -5.63 4.30
N ILE A 82 -6.35 -5.43 5.13
CA ILE A 82 -7.32 -6.48 5.42
C ILE A 82 -8.17 -6.78 4.18
N ASN A 83 -8.59 -5.74 3.49
CA ASN A 83 -9.38 -5.91 2.28
C ASN A 83 -8.60 -6.67 1.19
N ARG A 84 -7.33 -6.32 0.98
CA ARG A 84 -6.50 -7.02 0.01
C ARG A 84 -6.26 -8.47 0.45
N TYR A 85 -6.01 -8.68 1.74
CA TYR A 85 -5.81 -10.04 2.25
C TYR A 85 -7.07 -10.90 2.01
N ARG A 86 -8.25 -10.34 2.25
CA ARG A 86 -9.50 -11.05 2.00
C ARG A 86 -9.60 -11.45 0.52
N ARG A 87 -9.30 -10.54 -0.39
CA ARG A 87 -9.33 -10.83 -1.83
C ARG A 87 -8.34 -11.91 -2.20
N ARG A 88 -7.15 -11.87 -1.60
CA ARG A 88 -6.15 -12.91 -1.84
C ARG A 88 -6.66 -14.28 -1.41
N CYS A 89 -7.32 -14.36 -0.26
CA CYS A 89 -7.90 -15.60 0.21
C CYS A 89 -8.95 -16.12 -0.76
N GLU A 90 -9.80 -15.23 -1.25
CA GLU A 90 -10.81 -15.59 -2.25
C GLU A 90 -10.19 -16.10 -3.54
N GLU A 91 -9.16 -15.43 -4.03
CA GLU A 91 -8.47 -15.80 -5.27
C GLU A 91 -7.84 -17.19 -5.18
N ASN A 92 -7.42 -17.59 -3.99
CA ASN A 92 -6.72 -18.85 -3.78
C ASN A 92 -7.58 -19.92 -3.08
N ASN A 93 -8.87 -19.68 -2.94
CA ASN A 93 -9.79 -20.60 -2.27
C ASN A 93 -9.35 -20.95 -0.85
N ILE A 94 -8.79 -19.96 -0.15
CA ILE A 94 -8.34 -20.11 1.24
C ILE A 94 -9.41 -19.48 2.13
N ILE A 95 -9.73 -20.15 3.24
CA ILE A 95 -10.69 -19.61 4.19
C ILE A 95 -10.11 -18.34 4.82
N PHE A 96 -10.88 -17.25 4.79
CA PHE A 96 -10.46 -16.00 5.40
C PHE A 96 -10.47 -16.15 6.93
N LYS A 97 -9.30 -15.97 7.53
CA LYS A 97 -9.15 -16.00 8.99
C LYS A 97 -8.30 -14.81 9.42
N LYS A 98 -8.41 -14.45 10.69
CA LYS A 98 -7.57 -13.39 11.24
C LYS A 98 -6.09 -13.72 10.98
N ASN A 99 -5.37 -12.75 10.47
CA ASN A 99 -3.94 -12.87 10.19
C ASN A 99 -3.20 -11.80 11.01
N THR A 100 -2.48 -12.24 12.03
CA THR A 100 -1.81 -11.34 12.96
C THR A 100 -0.77 -10.45 12.26
N LYS A 101 -0.05 -11.00 11.27
CA LYS A 101 0.95 -10.22 10.53
C LYS A 101 0.30 -9.08 9.75
N VAL A 102 -0.84 -9.36 9.10
CA VAL A 102 -1.58 -8.35 8.35
C VAL A 102 -2.12 -7.29 9.30
N ASP A 103 -2.71 -7.71 10.42
CA ASP A 103 -3.23 -6.78 11.42
C ASP A 103 -2.13 -5.87 11.95
N ASN A 104 -0.96 -6.44 12.27
CA ASN A 104 0.15 -5.67 12.82
C ASN A 104 0.67 -4.62 11.82
N ILE A 105 0.78 -4.98 10.55
CA ILE A 105 1.21 -4.03 9.52
C ILE A 105 0.21 -2.88 9.41
N GLY A 106 -1.08 -3.20 9.42
CA GLY A 106 -2.11 -2.16 9.40
C GLY A 106 -1.99 -1.20 10.56
N MET A 107 -1.73 -1.73 11.76
CA MET A 107 -1.55 -0.91 12.95
C MET A 107 -0.30 -0.06 12.87
N LEU A 108 0.81 -0.63 12.39
CA LEU A 108 2.08 0.10 12.28
C LEU A 108 1.99 1.25 11.28
N LEU A 109 1.25 1.09 10.22
CA LEU A 109 1.10 2.12 9.20
C LEU A 109 0.07 3.20 9.59
N GLU A 110 -0.73 2.95 10.61
CA GLU A 110 -1.75 3.90 11.04
C GLU A 110 -1.16 5.23 11.52
N GLY A 111 -0.06 5.19 12.27
CA GLY A 111 0.60 6.41 12.74
C GLY A 111 1.06 7.30 11.59
N PRO A 112 1.89 6.80 10.68
CA PRO A 112 2.30 7.59 9.50
C PRO A 112 1.11 8.08 8.66
N TYR A 113 0.09 7.26 8.52
CA TYR A 113 -1.11 7.63 7.77
C TYR A 113 -1.79 8.85 8.42
N ASN A 114 -1.98 8.79 9.73
CA ASN A 114 -2.60 9.89 10.48
C ASN A 114 -1.74 11.14 10.43
N ASN A 115 -0.43 11.00 10.61
CA ASN A 115 0.50 12.13 10.59
C ASN A 115 0.45 12.88 9.26
N ALA A 116 0.32 12.15 8.16
CA ALA A 116 0.27 12.77 6.83
C ALA A 116 -1.00 13.60 6.64
N ARG A 117 -2.05 13.33 7.41
CA ARG A 117 -3.33 14.02 7.30
C ARG A 117 -3.55 15.14 8.31
N ILE A 118 -2.69 15.23 9.32
CA ILE A 118 -2.76 16.34 10.28
C ILE A 118 -1.98 17.51 9.73
N LYS A 119 -2.66 18.50 9.25
CA LYS A 119 -2.03 19.69 8.67
C LYS A 119 -2.68 20.93 9.19
#